data_69ca33fec4453b2946e0c86ea08d3906
#
_entry.id   69ca33fec4453b2946e0c86ea08d3906
#
_cell.length_a   1.000
_cell.length_b   1.000
_cell.length_c   1.000
_cell.angle_alpha   90.00
_cell.angle_beta   90.00
_cell.angle_gamma   90.00
#
_symmetry.space_group_name_H-M   'P 1'
#
loop_
_entity.id
_entity.type
_entity.pdbx_description
1 polymer ?
#
loop_
_entity_poly.entity_id
_entity_poly.type
_entity_poly.pdbx_seq_one_letter_code
_entity_poly.pdbx_strand_id
1 'polypeptide(L)'
;MPKYKVVAKAKDSRSPHVQVGNSIIIEGTMVNLQESKNVCAVALSAIQYSLFMMGKANNPKDFGRDEVYTLQCPDPETRVIFEVFRTVMED
;
A
#
# COMPACT_ATOMS: atom_id res chain seq x y z
N MET A 1 14.98 1.10 12.86
CA MET A 1 14.39 -0.08 12.19
C MET A 1 12.91 0.15 11.96
N PRO A 2 12.38 -0.11 10.78
CA PRO A 2 10.93 -0.11 10.60
C PRO A 2 10.33 -1.25 11.42
N LYS A 3 9.20 -0.94 12.04
CA LYS A 3 8.50 -1.89 12.90
C LYS A 3 7.46 -2.72 12.12
N TYR A 4 6.93 -2.13 11.08
CA TYR A 4 5.86 -2.74 10.29
C TYR A 4 6.22 -2.78 8.81
N LYS A 5 5.78 -3.85 8.17
CA LYS A 5 5.72 -3.95 6.72
C LYS A 5 4.29 -3.58 6.33
N VAL A 6 4.13 -2.55 5.51
CA VAL A 6 2.83 -2.10 5.03
C VAL A 6 2.60 -2.66 3.64
N VAL A 7 1.46 -3.30 3.45
CA VAL A 7 1.13 -3.97 2.19
C VAL A 7 -0.10 -3.30 1.60
N ALA A 8 0.01 -2.85 0.34
CA ALA A 8 -1.11 -2.40 -0.46
C ALA A 8 -1.33 -3.44 -1.56
N LYS A 9 -2.34 -4.28 -1.39
CA LYS A 9 -2.61 -5.39 -2.30
C LYS A 9 -3.77 -5.04 -3.22
N ALA A 10 -3.56 -5.18 -4.53
CA ALA A 10 -4.60 -4.89 -5.51
C ALA A 10 -5.74 -5.90 -5.37
N LYS A 11 -6.93 -5.39 -5.08
CA LYS A 11 -8.16 -6.19 -4.94
C LYS A 11 -9.01 -6.14 -6.19
N ASP A 12 -8.96 -5.02 -6.92
CA ASP A 12 -9.66 -4.83 -8.18
C ASP A 12 -8.80 -3.95 -9.06
N SER A 13 -8.74 -4.23 -10.34
CA SER A 13 -7.87 -3.49 -11.25
C SER A 13 -8.47 -3.40 -12.64
N ARG A 14 -8.51 -2.18 -13.16
CA ARG A 14 -8.80 -1.91 -14.57
C ARG A 14 -7.54 -1.52 -15.33
N SER A 15 -6.40 -1.54 -14.67
CA SER A 15 -5.11 -1.23 -15.29
C SER A 15 -4.59 -2.44 -16.07
N PRO A 16 -4.05 -2.24 -17.28
CA PRO A 16 -3.40 -3.33 -18.01
C PRO A 16 -2.06 -3.74 -17.40
N HIS A 17 -1.51 -2.92 -16.50
CA HIS A 17 -0.18 -3.14 -15.94
C HIS A 17 -0.21 -3.72 -14.52
N VAL A 18 -1.30 -3.52 -13.79
CA VAL A 18 -1.45 -4.01 -12.42
C VAL A 18 -2.53 -5.07 -12.41
N GLN A 19 -2.21 -6.24 -11.87
CA GLN A 19 -3.15 -7.35 -11.79
C GLN A 19 -3.60 -7.54 -10.35
N VAL A 20 -4.81 -8.06 -10.17
CA VAL A 20 -5.32 -8.43 -8.84
C VAL A 20 -4.31 -9.36 -8.17
N GLY A 21 -3.98 -9.07 -6.92
CA GLY A 21 -2.97 -9.80 -6.18
C GLY A 21 -1.59 -9.17 -6.20
N ASN A 22 -1.31 -8.24 -7.11
CA ASN A 22 -0.06 -7.48 -7.08
C ASN A 22 -0.03 -6.61 -5.83
N SER A 23 1.14 -6.43 -5.23
CA SER A 23 1.28 -5.67 -4.01
C SER A 23 2.39 -4.63 -4.11
N ILE A 24 2.18 -3.49 -3.45
CA ILE A 24 3.21 -2.51 -3.16
C ILE A 24 3.52 -2.66 -1.68
N ILE A 25 4.78 -2.91 -1.36
CA ILE A 25 5.21 -3.18 0.02
C ILE A 25 6.21 -2.12 0.44
N ILE A 26 5.90 -1.46 1.56
CA ILE A 26 6.71 -0.38 2.12
C ILE A 26 7.25 -0.84 3.48
N GLU A 27 8.55 -0.65 3.68
CA GLU A 27 9.21 -0.90 4.95
C GLU A 27 9.90 0.39 5.38
N GLY A 28 9.30 1.10 6.34
CA GLY A 28 9.76 2.43 6.72
C GLY A 28 9.51 3.42 5.59
N THR A 29 10.58 3.94 5.00
CA THR A 29 10.52 4.88 3.88
C THR A 29 10.87 4.22 2.55
N MET A 30 11.15 2.92 2.54
CA MET A 30 11.65 2.22 1.36
C MET A 30 10.60 1.29 0.77
N VAL A 31 10.54 1.25 -0.55
CA VAL A 31 9.76 0.24 -1.25
C VAL A 31 10.55 -1.06 -1.25
N ASN A 32 9.91 -2.14 -0.81
CA ASN A 32 10.51 -3.47 -0.90
C ASN A 32 10.33 -3.96 -2.34
N LEU A 33 11.36 -3.80 -3.15
CA LEU A 33 11.31 -4.14 -4.58
C LEU A 33 11.28 -5.65 -4.84
N GLN A 34 11.78 -6.44 -3.90
CA GLN A 34 11.79 -7.90 -4.06
C GLN A 34 10.40 -8.49 -3.89
N GLU A 35 9.62 -7.96 -2.96
CA GLU A 35 8.28 -8.48 -2.66
C GLU A 35 7.18 -7.69 -3.37
N SER A 36 7.46 -6.50 -3.89
CA SER A 36 6.50 -5.71 -4.66
C SER A 36 6.48 -6.17 -6.10
N LYS A 37 5.33 -6.04 -6.76
CA LYS A 37 5.19 -6.42 -8.16
C LYS A 37 4.33 -5.42 -8.90
N ASN A 38 4.80 -5.02 -10.08
CA ASN A 38 4.09 -4.11 -10.98
C ASN A 38 3.67 -2.82 -10.29
N VAL A 39 4.65 -2.16 -9.63
CA VAL A 39 4.41 -0.92 -8.91
C VAL A 39 4.14 0.20 -9.91
N CYS A 40 2.92 0.71 -9.91
CA CYS A 40 2.54 1.83 -10.75
C CYS A 40 2.94 3.13 -10.06
N ALA A 41 3.74 3.95 -10.73
CA ALA A 41 4.23 5.21 -10.16
C ALA A 41 3.10 6.18 -9.82
N VAL A 42 2.05 6.21 -10.64
CA VAL A 42 0.89 7.09 -10.42
C VAL A 42 0.13 6.64 -9.18
N ALA A 43 -0.14 5.33 -9.07
CA ALA A 43 -0.82 4.79 -7.89
C ALA A 43 0.01 5.01 -6.64
N LEU A 44 1.31 4.70 -6.70
CA LEU A 44 2.20 4.88 -5.55
C LEU A 44 2.24 6.34 -5.09
N SER A 45 2.36 7.30 -6.03
CA SER A 45 2.42 8.71 -5.66
C SER A 45 1.14 9.18 -4.98
N ALA A 46 0.00 8.61 -5.34
CA ALA A 46 -1.29 8.98 -4.75
C ALA A 46 -1.48 8.41 -3.34
N ILE A 47 -0.97 7.21 -3.08
CA ILE A 47 -1.23 6.51 -1.81
C ILE A 47 -0.03 6.46 -0.87
N GLN A 48 1.15 6.90 -1.32
CA GLN A 48 2.39 6.67 -0.56
C GLN A 48 2.38 7.33 0.83
N TYR A 49 1.78 8.51 0.96
CA TYR A 49 1.72 9.17 2.27
C TYR A 49 0.92 8.32 3.27
N SER A 50 -0.21 7.79 2.81
CA SER A 50 -1.05 6.93 3.64
C SER A 50 -0.31 5.65 4.05
N LEU A 51 0.43 5.04 3.12
CA LEU A 51 1.22 3.85 3.43
C LEU A 51 2.33 4.17 4.44
N PHE A 52 2.97 5.32 4.28
CA PHE A 52 4.01 5.76 5.20
C PHE A 52 3.44 5.95 6.62
N MET A 53 2.29 6.62 6.73
CA MET A 53 1.64 6.84 8.02
C MET A 53 1.19 5.53 8.66
N MET A 54 0.70 4.58 7.86
CA MET A 54 0.31 3.27 8.36
C MET A 54 1.49 2.53 9.00
N GLY A 55 2.68 2.71 8.45
CA GLY A 55 3.88 2.10 9.01
C GLY A 55 4.40 2.78 10.27
N LYS A 56 4.10 4.06 10.47
CA LYS A 56 4.60 4.85 11.61
C LYS A 56 3.64 4.88 12.80
N ALA A 57 2.34 4.80 12.56
CA ALA A 57 1.37 4.95 13.62
C ALA A 57 1.44 3.79 14.61
N ASN A 58 1.36 4.10 15.90
CA ASN A 58 1.22 3.05 16.91
C ASN A 58 -0.12 2.36 16.76
N ASN A 59 -1.17 3.16 16.51
CA ASN A 59 -2.51 2.65 16.27
C ASN A 59 -3.04 3.35 15.02
N PRO A 60 -3.49 2.61 13.99
CA PRO A 60 -4.02 3.22 12.76
C PRO A 60 -5.14 4.23 13.01
N LYS A 61 -5.91 4.06 14.08
CA LYS A 61 -6.99 4.99 14.43
C LYS A 61 -6.48 6.38 14.81
N ASP A 62 -5.20 6.51 15.16
CA ASP A 62 -4.62 7.81 15.50
C ASP A 62 -4.64 8.76 14.30
N PHE A 63 -4.72 8.26 13.09
CA PHE A 63 -4.87 9.09 11.88
C PHE A 63 -6.13 8.73 11.07
N GLY A 64 -7.13 8.17 11.74
CA GLY A 64 -8.46 7.97 11.17
C GLY A 64 -8.61 6.73 10.31
N ARG A 65 -7.77 5.71 10.50
CA ARG A 65 -7.82 4.48 9.69
C ARG A 65 -8.06 3.26 10.58
N ASP A 66 -8.65 2.24 9.97
CA ASP A 66 -8.75 0.92 10.57
C ASP A 66 -7.48 0.11 10.31
N GLU A 67 -7.37 -1.06 10.93
CA GLU A 67 -6.24 -1.98 10.72
C GLU A 67 -6.14 -2.43 9.26
N VAL A 68 -7.28 -2.54 8.57
CA VAL A 68 -7.37 -2.85 7.15
C VAL A 68 -8.29 -1.81 6.52
N TYR A 69 -7.83 -1.18 5.44
CA TYR A 69 -8.64 -0.19 4.75
C TYR A 69 -8.34 -0.21 3.26
N THR A 70 -9.15 0.49 2.47
CA THR A 70 -8.98 0.52 1.02
C THR A 70 -8.56 1.91 0.55
N LEU A 71 -7.72 1.92 -0.48
CA LEU A 71 -7.34 3.12 -1.20
C LEU A 71 -7.53 2.88 -2.69
N GLN A 72 -7.77 3.95 -3.43
CA GLN A 72 -8.02 3.87 -4.87
C GLN A 72 -7.04 4.76 -5.62
N CYS A 73 -6.51 4.23 -6.73
CA CYS A 73 -5.76 5.02 -7.69
C CYS A 73 -6.70 6.08 -8.29
N PRO A 74 -6.25 7.33 -8.46
CA PRO A 74 -7.12 8.41 -8.92
C PRO A 74 -7.52 8.36 -10.40
N ASP A 75 -6.89 7.51 -11.20
CA ASP A 75 -7.21 7.41 -12.63
C ASP A 75 -8.58 6.74 -12.81
N PRO A 76 -9.58 7.44 -13.37
CA PRO A 76 -10.92 6.88 -13.50
C PRO A 76 -11.03 5.78 -14.55
N GLU A 77 -10.11 5.71 -15.52
CA GLU A 77 -10.15 4.70 -16.59
C GLU A 77 -9.38 3.44 -16.22
N THR A 78 -8.26 3.60 -15.55
CA THR A 78 -7.36 2.49 -15.20
C THR A 78 -7.22 2.34 -13.69
N ARG A 79 -8.27 2.61 -12.94
CA ARG A 79 -8.24 2.58 -11.49
C ARG A 79 -7.86 1.21 -10.95
N VAL A 80 -7.15 1.23 -9.84
CA VAL A 80 -6.85 0.05 -9.05
C VAL A 80 -7.31 0.33 -7.63
N ILE A 81 -8.00 -0.63 -7.03
CA ILE A 81 -8.40 -0.54 -5.64
C ILE A 81 -7.48 -1.43 -4.83
N PHE A 82 -6.83 -0.84 -3.82
CA PHE A 82 -5.89 -1.53 -2.95
C PHE A 82 -6.51 -1.77 -1.59
N GLU A 83 -6.29 -2.96 -1.06
CA GLU A 83 -6.50 -3.24 0.36
C GLU A 83 -5.18 -3.02 1.07
N VAL A 84 -5.19 -2.19 2.11
CA VAL A 84 -3.98 -1.81 2.85
C VAL A 84 -4.04 -2.41 4.24
N PHE A 85 -2.97 -3.07 4.62
CA PHE A 85 -2.80 -3.62 5.96
C PHE A 85 -1.32 -3.63 6.31
N ARG A 86 -1.00 -3.93 7.56
CA ARG A 86 0.39 -4.01 7.99
C ARG A 86 0.65 -5.28 8.77
N THR A 87 1.89 -5.73 8.70
CA THR A 87 2.37 -6.87 9.49
C THR A 87 3.59 -6.45 10.29
N VAL A 88 3.77 -7.06 11.45
CA VAL A 88 4.94 -6.80 12.29
C VAL A 88 6.16 -7.43 11.62
N MET A 89 7.25 -6.66 11.55
CA MET A 89 8.52 -7.18 11.05
C MET A 89 9.29 -7.79 12.20
N GLU A 90 9.83 -8.96 11.96
CA GLU A 90 10.73 -9.62 12.91
C GLU A 90 12.16 -9.23 12.59
N ASP A 91 12.93 -8.99 13.65
CA ASP A 91 14.35 -8.68 13.51
C ASP A 91 15.17 -9.94 13.21
#